data_bdaba16501ae29fea2376630a058fbbc
#
_entry.id   bdaba16501ae29fea2376630a058fbbc
#
_cell.length_a   1.000
_cell.length_b   1.000
_cell.length_c   1.000
_cell.angle_alpha   90.00
_cell.angle_beta   90.00
_cell.angle_gamma   90.00
#
_symmetry.space_group_name_H-M   'P 1'
#
loop_
_entity.id
_entity.type
_entity.pdbx_description
1 polymer ?
#
loop_
_entity_poly.entity_id
_entity_poly.type
_entity_poly.pdbx_seq_one_letter_code
_entity_poly.pdbx_strand_id
1 'polypeptide(L)'
;INLEGTVDLGVAKVKDYKLAQGPQQAYAIGVEYRDPKYWWVSATTNYLANNYANISTITRTKSFYLDPETNLPFADATDENINKALAQEPMDNFYLLNLVGGKSWLKKGKYISVFASVNNLFDAVYRTGGYEQSRNGNYGQFKQDNLSGTPSFAPKYWYGYGRTYFLNLAYSF
;
A
#
# COMPACT_ATOMS: atom_id res chain seq x y z
N ILE A 1 -31.76 4.42 -11.87
CA ILE A 1 -30.91 5.59 -11.54
C ILE A 1 -31.59 6.79 -12.15
N ASN A 2 -32.17 7.63 -11.34
CA ASN A 2 -32.71 8.88 -11.79
C ASN A 2 -31.53 9.84 -12.04
N LEU A 3 -31.42 10.38 -13.24
CA LEU A 3 -30.32 11.26 -13.63
C LEU A 3 -30.29 12.59 -12.85
N GLU A 4 -31.33 12.89 -12.10
CA GLU A 4 -31.51 14.14 -11.33
C GLU A 4 -31.45 13.94 -9.80
N GLY A 5 -31.30 12.72 -9.30
CA GLY A 5 -31.37 12.42 -7.87
C GLY A 5 -30.16 11.73 -7.29
N THR A 6 -29.79 12.09 -6.08
CA THR A 6 -28.91 11.32 -5.22
C THR A 6 -29.64 10.07 -4.70
N VAL A 7 -29.04 8.90 -4.82
CA VAL A 7 -29.57 7.68 -4.20
C VAL A 7 -29.02 7.56 -2.80
N ASP A 8 -29.90 7.55 -1.80
CA ASP A 8 -29.52 7.27 -0.41
C ASP A 8 -29.28 5.76 -0.24
N LEU A 9 -28.02 5.36 -0.07
CA LEU A 9 -27.59 3.98 0.17
C LEU A 9 -27.62 3.61 1.67
N GLY A 10 -28.04 4.54 2.53
CA GLY A 10 -28.05 4.38 3.98
C GLY A 10 -26.66 4.59 4.62
N VAL A 11 -26.52 4.11 5.84
CA VAL A 11 -25.30 4.29 6.65
C VAL A 11 -24.27 3.21 6.32
N ALA A 12 -23.04 3.63 6.01
CA ALA A 12 -21.91 2.73 5.83
C ALA A 12 -21.37 2.28 7.19
N LYS A 13 -21.26 0.96 7.40
CA LYS A 13 -20.69 0.36 8.61
C LYS A 13 -19.18 0.21 8.45
N VAL A 14 -18.41 1.18 8.92
CA VAL A 14 -16.93 1.22 8.79
C VAL A 14 -16.21 1.11 10.14
N LYS A 15 -16.87 0.57 11.17
CA LYS A 15 -16.27 0.36 12.47
C LYS A 15 -15.13 -0.66 12.37
N ASP A 16 -14.02 -0.39 13.07
CA ASP A 16 -12.83 -1.25 13.20
C ASP A 16 -11.98 -1.43 11.94
N TYR A 17 -12.36 -0.83 10.81
CA TYR A 17 -11.51 -0.80 9.62
C TYR A 17 -10.27 0.09 9.81
N LYS A 18 -9.16 -0.33 9.22
CA LYS A 18 -7.87 0.37 9.31
C LYS A 18 -7.70 1.33 8.14
N LEU A 19 -6.98 2.41 8.36
CA LEU A 19 -6.61 3.32 7.28
C LEU A 19 -5.70 2.60 6.29
N ALA A 20 -6.04 2.71 5.01
CA ALA A 20 -5.31 2.04 3.92
C ALA A 20 -4.24 2.92 3.26
N GLN A 21 -3.91 4.07 3.86
CA GLN A 21 -2.96 5.04 3.31
C GLN A 21 -1.59 4.91 3.98
N GLY A 22 -1.01 3.72 3.92
CA GLY A 22 0.31 3.45 4.45
C GLY A 22 0.31 2.53 5.68
N PRO A 23 1.51 2.19 6.18
CA PRO A 23 1.68 1.31 7.30
C PRO A 23 1.17 1.93 8.59
N GLN A 24 0.50 1.13 9.43
CA GLN A 24 0.11 1.57 10.78
C GLN A 24 1.31 1.62 11.73
N GLN A 25 2.38 0.91 11.38
CA GLN A 25 3.63 0.87 12.13
C GLN A 25 4.81 1.05 11.19
N ALA A 26 5.70 1.98 11.51
CA ALA A 26 6.92 2.25 10.78
C ALA A 26 8.07 2.45 11.77
N TYR A 27 9.11 1.67 11.59
CA TYR A 27 10.32 1.74 12.41
C TYR A 27 11.52 1.94 11.49
N ALA A 28 12.46 2.76 11.91
CA ALA A 28 13.72 2.96 11.20
C ALA A 28 14.88 2.90 12.18
N ILE A 29 15.94 2.21 11.76
CA ILE A 29 17.23 2.23 12.45
C ILE A 29 18.32 2.49 11.43
N GLY A 30 19.25 3.37 11.75
CA GLY A 30 20.33 3.72 10.86
C GLY A 30 21.66 3.82 11.60
N VAL A 31 22.73 3.54 10.87
CA VAL A 31 24.11 3.74 11.32
C VAL A 31 24.87 4.53 10.26
N GLU A 32 25.74 5.42 10.71
CA GLU A 32 26.58 6.20 9.82
C GLU A 32 28.02 6.18 10.34
N TYR A 33 28.97 6.01 9.43
CA TYR A 33 30.39 6.16 9.69
C TYR A 33 30.94 7.31 8.86
N ARG A 34 31.71 8.18 9.49
CA ARG A 34 32.42 9.30 8.87
C ARG A 34 33.91 9.15 9.11
N ASP A 35 34.68 9.12 8.04
CA ASP A 35 36.12 8.98 8.07
C ASP A 35 36.80 10.36 8.01
N PRO A 36 37.92 10.59 8.76
CA PRO A 36 38.69 11.83 8.67
C PRO A 36 39.23 12.17 7.27
N LYS A 37 39.29 11.18 6.36
CA LYS A 37 39.70 11.36 4.97
C LYS A 37 38.53 11.77 4.03
N TYR A 38 37.50 12.41 4.59
CA TYR A 38 36.36 13.00 3.88
C TYR A 38 35.54 11.98 3.06
N TRP A 39 35.36 10.76 3.56
CA TRP A 39 34.35 9.84 3.06
C TRP A 39 33.43 9.39 4.19
N TRP A 40 32.25 8.99 3.84
CA TRP A 40 31.28 8.52 4.78
C TRP A 40 30.35 7.49 4.12
N VAL A 41 29.76 6.64 4.93
CA VAL A 41 28.74 5.68 4.50
C VAL A 41 27.69 5.58 5.58
N SER A 42 26.44 5.46 5.16
CA SER A 42 25.30 5.26 6.05
C SER A 42 24.44 4.13 5.53
N ALA A 43 23.92 3.32 6.45
CA ALA A 43 22.95 2.28 6.18
C ALA A 43 21.71 2.53 7.04
N THR A 44 20.53 2.48 6.45
CA THR A 44 19.25 2.62 7.14
C THR A 44 18.33 1.48 6.79
N THR A 45 17.83 0.77 7.80
CA THR A 45 16.79 -0.24 7.66
C THR A 45 15.46 0.33 8.11
N ASN A 46 14.43 0.15 7.28
CA ASN A 46 13.06 0.49 7.58
C ASN A 46 12.24 -0.79 7.67
N TYR A 47 11.44 -0.93 8.73
CA TYR A 47 10.43 -1.97 8.87
C TYR A 47 9.05 -1.31 8.85
N LEU A 48 8.19 -1.78 7.94
CA LEU A 48 6.84 -1.26 7.73
C LEU A 48 5.84 -2.40 7.88
N ALA A 49 4.84 -2.19 8.72
CA ALA A 49 3.91 -3.23 9.11
C ALA A 49 2.46 -2.74 9.21
N ASN A 50 1.55 -3.71 9.19
CA ASN A 50 0.12 -3.47 9.29
C ASN A 50 -0.40 -2.53 8.20
N ASN A 51 -0.06 -2.85 6.95
CA ASN A 51 -0.67 -2.25 5.77
C ASN A 51 -1.99 -2.95 5.44
N TYR A 52 -2.95 -2.20 4.92
CA TYR A 52 -4.27 -2.74 4.55
C TYR A 52 -4.70 -2.22 3.18
N ALA A 53 -5.46 -3.04 2.46
CA ALA A 53 -6.12 -2.61 1.23
C ALA A 53 -7.22 -1.59 1.52
N ASN A 54 -7.46 -0.70 0.57
CA ASN A 54 -8.53 0.28 0.66
C ASN A 54 -9.89 -0.40 0.50
N ILE A 55 -10.85 0.04 1.30
CA ILE A 55 -12.23 -0.48 1.30
C ILE A 55 -13.15 0.42 0.50
N SER A 56 -14.24 -0.15 -0.02
CA SER A 56 -15.36 0.61 -0.57
C SER A 56 -16.42 0.85 0.51
N THR A 57 -16.76 2.09 0.76
CA THR A 57 -17.84 2.42 1.69
C THR A 57 -19.22 2.00 1.17
N ILE A 58 -19.38 1.91 -0.14
CA ILE A 58 -20.66 1.50 -0.79
C ILE A 58 -21.00 0.07 -0.41
N THR A 59 -20.04 -0.86 -0.46
CA THR A 59 -20.27 -2.26 -0.09
C THR A 59 -20.55 -2.47 1.40
N ARG A 60 -20.30 -1.45 2.26
CA ARG A 60 -20.60 -1.48 3.70
C ARG A 60 -21.96 -0.90 4.05
N THR A 61 -22.81 -0.67 3.05
CA THR A 61 -24.19 -0.20 3.22
C THR A 61 -25.18 -1.36 3.07
N LYS A 62 -26.44 -1.09 3.38
CA LYS A 62 -27.53 -2.08 3.21
C LYS A 62 -27.64 -2.59 1.77
N SER A 63 -27.33 -1.75 0.78
CA SER A 63 -27.40 -2.12 -0.63
C SER A 63 -26.49 -3.32 -1.01
N PHE A 64 -25.48 -3.62 -0.23
CA PHE A 64 -24.58 -4.75 -0.51
C PHE A 64 -25.29 -6.10 -0.37
N TYR A 65 -26.10 -6.28 0.66
CA TYR A 65 -26.73 -7.58 0.96
C TYR A 65 -28.20 -7.68 0.53
N LEU A 66 -28.77 -6.59 -0.02
CA LEU A 66 -30.12 -6.62 -0.59
C LEU A 66 -30.07 -7.01 -2.07
N ASP A 67 -30.97 -7.87 -2.44
CA ASP A 67 -31.24 -8.19 -3.83
C ASP A 67 -31.96 -6.99 -4.49
N PRO A 68 -31.42 -6.42 -5.56
CA PRO A 68 -32.01 -5.25 -6.21
C PRO A 68 -33.37 -5.52 -6.86
N GLU A 69 -33.69 -6.78 -7.17
CA GLU A 69 -34.98 -7.13 -7.79
C GLU A 69 -36.11 -7.27 -6.76
N THR A 70 -35.81 -7.87 -5.61
CA THR A 70 -36.79 -8.16 -4.57
C THR A 70 -36.77 -7.19 -3.40
N ASN A 71 -35.68 -6.42 -3.26
CA ASN A 71 -35.37 -5.58 -2.13
C ASN A 71 -35.34 -6.34 -0.77
N LEU A 72 -35.12 -7.65 -0.81
CA LEU A 72 -34.96 -8.52 0.35
C LEU A 72 -33.49 -8.94 0.48
N PRO A 73 -33.02 -9.26 1.69
CA PRO A 73 -31.68 -9.83 1.85
C PRO A 73 -31.51 -11.13 1.07
N PHE A 74 -30.34 -11.32 0.44
CA PHE A 74 -29.99 -12.63 -0.11
C PHE A 74 -30.07 -13.70 0.99
N ALA A 75 -30.60 -14.88 0.66
CA ALA A 75 -30.93 -15.92 1.65
C ALA A 75 -29.76 -16.35 2.54
N ASP A 76 -28.55 -16.29 2.04
CA ASP A 76 -27.32 -16.65 2.74
C ASP A 76 -26.45 -15.43 3.15
N ALA A 77 -26.97 -14.22 3.02
CA ALA A 77 -26.31 -12.99 3.46
C ALA A 77 -26.44 -12.81 4.99
N THR A 78 -25.94 -13.78 5.75
CA THR A 78 -25.82 -13.68 7.20
C THR A 78 -24.74 -12.67 7.59
N ASP A 79 -24.81 -12.13 8.80
CA ASP A 79 -23.78 -11.22 9.31
C ASP A 79 -22.38 -11.83 9.27
N GLU A 80 -22.25 -13.12 9.52
CA GLU A 80 -21.00 -13.86 9.43
C GLU A 80 -20.46 -13.88 7.99
N ASN A 81 -21.29 -14.24 7.02
CA ASN A 81 -20.90 -14.30 5.61
C ASN A 81 -20.60 -12.91 5.04
N ILE A 82 -21.35 -11.88 5.44
CA ILE A 82 -21.11 -10.50 5.05
C ILE A 82 -19.77 -10.01 5.63
N ASN A 83 -19.52 -10.23 6.91
CA ASN A 83 -18.26 -9.84 7.54
C ASN A 83 -17.06 -10.57 6.94
N LYS A 84 -17.19 -11.84 6.57
CA LYS A 84 -16.16 -12.59 5.89
C LYS A 84 -15.90 -12.06 4.47
N ALA A 85 -16.96 -11.77 3.72
CA ALA A 85 -16.84 -11.22 2.37
C ALA A 85 -16.24 -9.82 2.34
N LEU A 86 -16.53 -9.00 3.36
CA LEU A 86 -16.06 -7.63 3.50
C LEU A 86 -14.87 -7.47 4.45
N ALA A 87 -14.21 -8.56 4.84
CA ALA A 87 -12.99 -8.48 5.66
C ALA A 87 -11.94 -7.65 4.94
N GLN A 88 -11.40 -6.65 5.64
CA GLN A 88 -10.33 -5.83 5.08
C GLN A 88 -9.07 -6.67 4.91
N GLU A 89 -8.50 -6.65 3.71
CA GLU A 89 -7.33 -7.46 3.38
C GLU A 89 -6.06 -6.85 3.99
N PRO A 90 -5.32 -7.59 4.84
CA PRO A 90 -4.01 -7.19 5.29
C PRO A 90 -2.98 -7.43 4.18
N MET A 91 -1.97 -6.57 4.12
CA MET A 91 -0.81 -6.74 3.25
C MET A 91 0.42 -7.15 4.06
N ASP A 92 1.35 -7.84 3.40
CA ASP A 92 2.57 -8.31 4.03
C ASP A 92 3.41 -7.17 4.61
N ASN A 93 4.01 -7.42 5.76
CA ASN A 93 5.03 -6.56 6.32
C ASN A 93 6.32 -6.67 5.51
N PHE A 94 7.10 -5.61 5.44
CA PHE A 94 8.33 -5.63 4.66
C PHE A 94 9.45 -4.80 5.29
N TYR A 95 10.68 -5.12 4.86
CA TYR A 95 11.91 -4.44 5.26
C TYR A 95 12.57 -3.84 4.03
N LEU A 96 13.09 -2.62 4.19
CA LEU A 96 13.88 -1.94 3.17
C LEU A 96 15.23 -1.54 3.75
N LEU A 97 16.31 -2.02 3.17
CA LEU A 97 17.66 -1.57 3.48
C LEU A 97 18.12 -0.57 2.43
N ASN A 98 18.52 0.61 2.87
CA ASN A 98 19.04 1.67 2.03
C ASN A 98 20.50 1.95 2.42
N LEU A 99 21.33 2.16 1.42
CA LEU A 99 22.72 2.58 1.59
C LEU A 99 22.94 3.92 0.93
N VAL A 100 23.71 4.77 1.59
CA VAL A 100 24.13 6.06 1.05
C VAL A 100 25.55 6.33 1.47
N GLY A 101 26.31 6.98 0.60
CA GLY A 101 27.66 7.35 0.93
C GLY A 101 28.21 8.43 0.03
N GLY A 102 29.33 9.01 0.45
CA GLY A 102 29.97 10.05 -0.33
C GLY A 102 31.45 10.19 0.00
N LYS A 103 32.15 10.80 -0.93
CA LYS A 103 33.55 11.15 -0.75
C LYS A 103 33.85 12.48 -1.41
N SER A 104 34.64 13.31 -0.73
CA SER A 104 35.16 14.57 -1.28
C SER A 104 36.68 14.55 -1.33
N TRP A 105 37.24 15.11 -2.37
CA TRP A 105 38.68 15.33 -2.56
C TRP A 105 38.95 16.81 -2.70
N LEU A 106 39.88 17.32 -1.93
CA LEU A 106 40.43 18.66 -2.11
C LEU A 106 41.67 18.57 -3.01
N LYS A 107 41.65 19.21 -4.16
CA LYS A 107 42.76 19.27 -5.10
C LYS A 107 43.00 20.69 -5.59
N LYS A 108 44.15 21.26 -5.24
CA LYS A 108 44.54 22.62 -5.65
C LYS A 108 43.47 23.68 -5.31
N GLY A 109 42.92 23.63 -4.08
CA GLY A 109 41.90 24.58 -3.59
C GLY A 109 40.47 24.34 -4.14
N LYS A 110 40.25 23.27 -4.95
CA LYS A 110 38.97 22.91 -5.53
C LYS A 110 38.48 21.59 -4.98
N TYR A 111 37.16 21.42 -4.84
CA TYR A 111 36.57 20.17 -4.37
C TYR A 111 35.97 19.40 -5.52
N ILE A 112 36.23 18.10 -5.51
CA ILE A 112 35.52 17.11 -6.30
C ILE A 112 34.77 16.21 -5.30
N SER A 113 33.48 16.07 -5.44
CA SER A 113 32.67 15.26 -4.55
C SER A 113 31.83 14.25 -5.32
N VAL A 114 31.74 13.06 -4.77
CA VAL A 114 30.89 11.97 -5.28
C VAL A 114 29.91 11.63 -4.15
N PHE A 115 28.64 11.53 -4.51
CA PHE A 115 27.59 11.01 -3.65
C PHE A 115 26.86 9.90 -4.38
N ALA A 116 26.61 8.79 -3.69
CA ALA A 116 25.87 7.66 -4.25
C ALA A 116 24.87 7.13 -3.22
N SER A 117 23.72 6.68 -3.70
CA SER A 117 22.76 5.94 -2.88
C SER A 117 22.20 4.74 -3.62
N VAL A 118 21.86 3.72 -2.84
CA VAL A 118 21.12 2.53 -3.28
C VAL A 118 19.94 2.38 -2.33
N ASN A 119 18.74 2.49 -2.86
CA ASN A 119 17.52 2.23 -2.10
C ASN A 119 17.02 0.83 -2.40
N ASN A 120 16.40 0.20 -1.38
CA ASN A 120 15.93 -1.17 -1.47
C ASN A 120 17.04 -2.12 -1.96
N LEU A 121 18.13 -2.19 -1.21
CA LEU A 121 19.35 -2.92 -1.59
C LEU A 121 19.07 -4.39 -1.97
N PHE A 122 18.12 -5.03 -1.30
CA PHE A 122 17.76 -6.42 -1.54
C PHE A 122 16.74 -6.65 -2.64
N ASP A 123 16.31 -5.57 -3.30
CA ASP A 123 15.29 -5.62 -4.36
C ASP A 123 13.98 -6.29 -3.90
N ALA A 124 13.58 -6.02 -2.65
CA ALA A 124 12.36 -6.57 -2.09
C ALA A 124 11.14 -6.08 -2.88
N VAL A 125 10.27 -7.01 -3.21
CA VAL A 125 8.95 -6.70 -3.80
C VAL A 125 7.96 -6.53 -2.65
N TYR A 126 7.27 -5.40 -2.59
CA TYR A 126 6.34 -5.08 -1.52
C TYR A 126 5.13 -4.31 -2.03
N ARG A 127 4.00 -4.52 -1.37
CA ARG A 127 2.75 -3.81 -1.67
C ARG A 127 2.69 -2.52 -0.87
N THR A 128 2.38 -1.42 -1.54
CA THR A 128 2.25 -0.09 -0.90
C THR A 128 0.79 0.29 -0.65
N GLY A 129 -0.13 -0.39 -1.28
CA GLY A 129 -1.56 -0.15 -1.18
C GLY A 129 -2.33 -1.05 -2.13
N GLY A 130 -3.63 -0.88 -2.15
CA GLY A 130 -4.49 -1.65 -3.05
C GLY A 130 -5.95 -1.35 -2.82
N TYR A 131 -6.78 -1.96 -3.65
CA TYR A 131 -8.22 -1.97 -3.52
C TYR A 131 -8.72 -3.39 -3.31
N GLU A 132 -9.75 -3.52 -2.49
CA GLU A 132 -10.46 -4.78 -2.32
C GLU A 132 -11.20 -5.22 -3.60
N GLN A 133 -11.57 -6.49 -3.62
CA GLN A 133 -12.39 -7.06 -4.67
C GLN A 133 -13.79 -6.39 -4.73
N SER A 134 -14.37 -6.31 -5.93
CA SER A 134 -15.79 -5.99 -6.17
C SER A 134 -16.27 -4.72 -5.47
N ARG A 135 -15.53 -3.63 -5.59
CA ARG A 135 -15.82 -2.36 -4.92
C ARG A 135 -17.24 -1.80 -5.10
N ASN A 136 -17.93 -2.18 -6.15
CA ASN A 136 -19.27 -1.68 -6.49
C ASN A 136 -20.31 -2.79 -6.66
N GLY A 137 -19.93 -4.04 -6.44
CA GLY A 137 -20.84 -5.18 -6.53
C GLY A 137 -21.71 -5.35 -5.27
N ASN A 138 -22.84 -6.03 -5.40
CA ASN A 138 -23.61 -6.53 -4.27
C ASN A 138 -23.13 -7.93 -3.85
N TYR A 139 -23.68 -8.45 -2.75
CA TYR A 139 -23.32 -9.76 -2.19
C TYR A 139 -23.52 -10.91 -3.20
N GLY A 140 -24.61 -10.91 -3.95
CA GLY A 140 -24.89 -11.93 -4.97
C GLY A 140 -23.86 -11.92 -6.09
N GLN A 141 -23.53 -10.74 -6.61
CA GLN A 141 -22.49 -10.57 -7.63
C GLN A 141 -21.11 -10.97 -7.12
N PHE A 142 -20.77 -10.55 -5.89
CA PHE A 142 -19.52 -10.93 -5.25
C PHE A 142 -19.38 -12.45 -5.12
N LYS A 143 -20.43 -13.11 -4.62
CA LYS A 143 -20.47 -14.57 -4.48
C LYS A 143 -20.35 -15.28 -5.83
N GLN A 144 -21.11 -14.85 -6.83
CA GLN A 144 -21.08 -15.43 -8.18
C GLN A 144 -19.69 -15.27 -8.83
N ASP A 145 -19.06 -14.12 -8.67
CA ASP A 145 -17.73 -13.87 -9.21
C ASP A 145 -16.67 -14.79 -8.57
N ASN A 146 -16.78 -15.04 -7.26
CA ASN A 146 -15.85 -15.92 -6.54
C ASN A 146 -16.10 -17.43 -6.80
N LEU A 147 -17.31 -17.85 -7.16
CA LEU A 147 -17.59 -19.25 -7.49
C LEU A 147 -16.81 -19.74 -8.72
N SER A 148 -16.39 -18.84 -9.59
CA SER A 148 -15.57 -19.18 -10.77
C SER A 148 -14.15 -19.62 -10.42
N GLY A 149 -13.67 -19.33 -9.18
CA GLY A 149 -12.27 -19.53 -8.76
C GLY A 149 -11.29 -18.50 -9.35
N THR A 150 -11.73 -17.70 -10.32
CA THR A 150 -10.96 -16.62 -10.95
C THR A 150 -11.82 -15.35 -11.00
N PRO A 151 -11.92 -14.59 -9.90
CA PRO A 151 -12.77 -13.42 -9.85
C PRO A 151 -12.43 -12.38 -10.91
N SER A 152 -13.45 -11.92 -11.66
CA SER A 152 -13.29 -10.90 -12.72
C SER A 152 -12.82 -9.56 -12.16
N PHE A 153 -13.22 -9.24 -10.92
CA PHE A 153 -12.88 -8.02 -10.22
C PHE A 153 -12.05 -8.33 -8.97
N ALA A 154 -10.98 -9.10 -9.14
CA ALA A 154 -10.04 -9.43 -8.08
C ALA A 154 -9.43 -8.18 -7.43
N PRO A 155 -8.90 -8.27 -6.20
CA PRO A 155 -8.16 -7.20 -5.56
C PRO A 155 -7.02 -6.69 -6.46
N LYS A 156 -6.77 -5.38 -6.43
CA LYS A 156 -5.68 -4.75 -7.18
C LYS A 156 -4.71 -4.10 -6.22
N TYR A 157 -3.42 -4.26 -6.50
CA TYR A 157 -2.36 -3.77 -5.63
C TYR A 157 -1.41 -2.84 -6.37
N TRP A 158 -0.87 -1.88 -5.63
CA TRP A 158 0.28 -1.11 -6.02
C TRP A 158 1.52 -1.64 -5.34
N TYR A 159 2.59 -1.67 -6.09
CA TYR A 159 3.88 -2.13 -5.62
C TYR A 159 4.83 -0.94 -5.47
N GLY A 160 5.71 -1.03 -4.49
CA GLY A 160 6.81 -0.09 -4.35
C GLY A 160 7.86 -0.31 -5.42
N TYR A 161 8.75 0.66 -5.55
CA TYR A 161 9.88 0.54 -6.46
C TYR A 161 10.84 -0.56 -6.00
N GLY A 162 11.35 -1.33 -6.94
CA GLY A 162 12.49 -2.21 -6.74
C GLY A 162 13.74 -1.43 -6.37
N ARG A 163 14.91 -2.05 -6.50
CA ARG A 163 16.17 -1.40 -6.22
C ARG A 163 16.40 -0.20 -7.13
N THR A 164 16.73 0.93 -6.54
CA THR A 164 17.05 2.17 -7.27
C THR A 164 18.42 2.68 -6.90
N TYR A 165 19.08 3.34 -7.86
CA TYR A 165 20.41 3.90 -7.71
C TYR A 165 20.37 5.39 -8.01
N PHE A 166 21.15 6.14 -7.26
CA PHE A 166 21.39 7.54 -7.53
C PHE A 166 22.89 7.85 -7.43
N LEU A 167 23.42 8.58 -8.38
CA LEU A 167 24.80 9.05 -8.40
C LEU A 167 24.84 10.54 -8.69
N ASN A 168 25.57 11.28 -7.89
CA ASN A 168 25.82 12.70 -8.07
C ASN A 168 27.33 12.97 -8.05
N LEU A 169 27.78 13.76 -9.03
CA LEU A 169 29.15 14.27 -9.13
C LEU A 169 29.10 15.79 -9.01
N ALA A 170 29.85 16.36 -8.08
CA ALA A 170 29.93 17.80 -7.91
C ALA A 170 31.38 18.28 -8.02
N TYR A 171 31.55 19.41 -8.68
CA TYR A 171 32.82 20.11 -8.77
C TYR A 171 32.64 21.56 -8.33
N SER A 172 33.40 21.99 -7.35
CA SER A 172 33.39 23.35 -6.82
C SER A 172 34.73 24.03 -7.09
N PHE A 173 34.70 25.19 -7.69
CA PHE A 173 35.87 25.98 -8.07
C PHE A 173 35.85 27.35 -7.46
#